data_dff5d0ce15b0d1c42867ce02600e698f
#
_entry.id   dff5d0ce15b0d1c42867ce02600e698f
#
_cell.length_a   1.000
_cell.length_b   1.000
_cell.length_c   1.000
_cell.angle_alpha   90.00
_cell.angle_beta   90.00
_cell.angle_gamma   90.00
#
_symmetry.space_group_name_H-M   'P 1'
#
loop_
_entity.id
_entity.type
_entity.pdbx_description
1 polymer ?
#
loop_
_entity_poly.entity_id
_entity_poly.type
_entity_poly.pdbx_seq_one_letter_code
_entity_poly.pdbx_strand_id
1 'polypeptide(L)'
;MLGLADQATLGELAALGDRAAPAVAEVWGNGRGGRLLLELPATEEQFARLMDVPADTYKGIAAVTLAVSGAPLHTPADRILVNPDAYRELSQIGRRVVVTHEATHVATRADTKAWTPLWLSEGVADWTAYRDSGRTAHQIAPELTADVRTGRIPTALPEDTAFAAGATGIAQAYEMAWLACDLIVRRYGGQERLVALYRAVGAAGAGQLERAFRTELGVGVAEFTKQWTGEVAKQLG
;
A
#
# COMPACT_ATOMS: atom_id res chain seq x y z
N MET A 1 -6.63 0.29 -20.75
CA MET A 1 -7.40 -0.64 -19.93
C MET A 1 -7.82 -1.83 -20.78
N LEU A 2 -7.81 -3.02 -20.19
CA LEU A 2 -8.30 -4.27 -20.79
C LEU A 2 -9.36 -4.85 -19.84
N GLY A 3 -10.46 -5.38 -20.35
CA GLY A 3 -11.45 -6.00 -19.45
C GLY A 3 -12.62 -6.65 -20.16
N LEU A 4 -13.30 -7.53 -19.43
CA LEU A 4 -14.46 -8.29 -19.86
C LEU A 4 -15.75 -7.86 -19.10
N ALA A 5 -15.68 -6.79 -18.31
CA ALA A 5 -16.85 -6.18 -17.66
C ALA A 5 -17.64 -5.30 -18.64
N ASP A 6 -18.80 -4.81 -18.17
CA ASP A 6 -19.60 -3.85 -18.95
C ASP A 6 -18.88 -2.51 -19.14
N GLN A 7 -19.31 -1.75 -20.14
CA GLN A 7 -18.64 -0.51 -20.54
C GLN A 7 -18.65 0.56 -19.44
N ALA A 8 -19.67 0.58 -18.58
CA ALA A 8 -19.76 1.56 -17.49
C ALA A 8 -18.71 1.26 -16.41
N THR A 9 -18.59 -0.02 -16.01
CA THR A 9 -17.56 -0.47 -15.05
C THR A 9 -16.14 -0.23 -15.58
N LEU A 10 -15.90 -0.52 -16.85
CA LEU A 10 -14.61 -0.26 -17.48
C LEU A 10 -14.31 1.24 -17.55
N GLY A 11 -15.32 2.07 -17.84
CA GLY A 11 -15.20 3.53 -17.85
C GLY A 11 -14.92 4.11 -16.47
N GLU A 12 -15.58 3.61 -15.43
CA GLU A 12 -15.29 3.99 -14.03
C GLU A 12 -13.85 3.67 -13.65
N LEU A 13 -13.42 2.44 -13.91
CA LEU A 13 -12.06 1.98 -13.58
C LEU A 13 -10.99 2.81 -14.32
N ALA A 14 -11.22 3.13 -15.61
CA ALA A 14 -10.33 4.00 -16.37
C ALA A 14 -10.22 5.40 -15.74
N ALA A 15 -11.37 5.99 -15.38
CA ALA A 15 -11.41 7.30 -14.73
C ALA A 15 -10.73 7.31 -13.35
N LEU A 16 -10.74 6.18 -12.62
CA LEU A 16 -9.98 6.02 -11.39
C LEU A 16 -8.48 5.98 -11.66
N GLY A 17 -8.03 5.25 -12.66
CA GLY A 17 -6.63 5.24 -13.10
C GLY A 17 -6.12 6.61 -13.53
N ASP A 18 -6.92 7.36 -14.30
CA ASP A 18 -6.60 8.72 -14.74
C ASP A 18 -6.45 9.70 -13.57
N ARG A 19 -7.13 9.47 -12.44
CA ARG A 19 -6.97 10.24 -11.20
C ARG A 19 -5.82 9.75 -10.34
N ALA A 20 -5.59 8.45 -10.29
CA ALA A 20 -4.53 7.86 -9.48
C ALA A 20 -3.13 8.25 -9.98
N ALA A 21 -2.90 8.23 -11.30
CA ALA A 21 -1.60 8.53 -11.88
C ALA A 21 -1.02 9.90 -11.47
N PRO A 22 -1.75 11.04 -11.59
CA PRO A 22 -1.25 12.33 -11.12
C PRO A 22 -1.11 12.39 -9.59
N ALA A 23 -2.02 11.80 -8.81
CA ALA A 23 -1.92 11.78 -7.35
C ALA A 23 -0.65 11.07 -6.87
N VAL A 24 -0.30 9.95 -7.51
CA VAL A 24 0.96 9.23 -7.25
C VAL A 24 2.17 10.06 -7.71
N ALA A 25 2.08 10.72 -8.88
CA ALA A 25 3.18 11.54 -9.41
C ALA A 25 3.50 12.75 -8.53
N GLU A 26 2.53 13.31 -7.83
CA GLU A 26 2.76 14.38 -6.83
C GLU A 26 3.64 13.93 -5.66
N VAL A 27 3.56 12.66 -5.27
CA VAL A 27 4.39 12.10 -4.18
C VAL A 27 5.73 11.60 -4.70
N TRP A 28 5.72 10.81 -5.79
CA TRP A 28 6.89 10.06 -6.27
C TRP A 28 7.66 10.76 -7.39
N GLY A 29 7.14 11.88 -7.91
CA GLY A 29 7.73 12.64 -9.01
C GLY A 29 7.29 12.17 -10.39
N ASN A 30 7.37 13.07 -11.36
CA ASN A 30 7.03 12.80 -12.75
C ASN A 30 7.99 11.77 -13.36
N GLY A 31 7.45 10.76 -14.01
CA GLY A 31 8.20 9.71 -14.72
C GLY A 31 7.99 8.29 -14.21
N ARG A 32 7.38 8.09 -13.03
CA ARG A 32 7.16 6.76 -12.44
C ARG A 32 5.69 6.29 -12.46
N GLY A 33 4.74 7.13 -12.87
CA GLY A 33 3.31 6.78 -12.94
C GLY A 33 2.67 7.08 -14.30
N GLY A 34 3.46 7.20 -15.38
CA GLY A 34 3.01 7.79 -16.63
C GLY A 34 1.90 7.04 -17.38
N ARG A 35 1.81 5.73 -17.31
CA ARG A 35 0.74 4.92 -17.90
C ARG A 35 0.44 3.73 -17.01
N LEU A 36 -0.79 3.63 -16.53
CA LEU A 36 -1.29 2.47 -15.79
C LEU A 36 -2.01 1.52 -16.75
N LEU A 37 -1.64 0.25 -16.72
CA LEU A 37 -2.42 -0.80 -17.36
C LEU A 37 -3.29 -1.46 -16.31
N LEU A 38 -4.60 -1.29 -16.45
CA LEU A 38 -5.61 -1.91 -15.58
C LEU A 38 -6.26 -3.05 -16.35
N GLU A 39 -6.28 -4.23 -15.76
CA GLU A 39 -6.87 -5.44 -16.31
C GLU A 39 -7.97 -5.94 -15.38
N LEU A 40 -9.20 -6.08 -15.92
CA LEU A 40 -10.37 -6.53 -15.18
C LEU A 40 -10.94 -7.79 -15.86
N PRO A 41 -10.65 -8.99 -15.35
CA PRO A 41 -11.27 -10.24 -15.83
C PRO A 41 -12.77 -10.28 -15.52
N ALA A 42 -13.49 -11.23 -16.11
CA ALA A 42 -14.93 -11.37 -15.89
C ALA A 42 -15.28 -11.98 -14.54
N THR A 43 -14.43 -12.88 -14.02
CA THR A 43 -14.68 -13.65 -12.79
C THR A 43 -13.42 -13.80 -11.93
N GLU A 44 -13.63 -14.11 -10.64
CA GLU A 44 -12.55 -14.41 -9.69
C GLU A 44 -11.70 -15.61 -10.15
N GLU A 45 -12.29 -16.62 -10.80
CA GLU A 45 -11.52 -17.76 -11.32
C GLU A 45 -10.60 -17.33 -12.49
N GLN A 46 -11.02 -16.37 -13.32
CA GLN A 46 -10.14 -15.82 -14.35
C GLN A 46 -9.03 -14.98 -13.73
N PHE A 47 -9.33 -14.19 -12.69
CA PHE A 47 -8.33 -13.48 -11.91
C PHE A 47 -7.28 -14.44 -11.34
N ALA A 48 -7.72 -15.51 -10.66
CA ALA A 48 -6.81 -16.51 -10.08
C ALA A 48 -5.95 -17.21 -11.15
N ARG A 49 -6.52 -17.53 -12.32
CA ARG A 49 -5.75 -18.09 -13.45
C ARG A 49 -4.70 -17.14 -13.99
N LEU A 50 -4.99 -15.83 -14.05
CA LEU A 50 -4.01 -14.82 -14.49
C LEU A 50 -2.89 -14.63 -13.47
N MET A 51 -3.16 -14.95 -12.20
CA MET A 51 -2.18 -14.94 -11.09
C MET A 51 -1.40 -16.25 -10.98
N ASP A 52 -1.84 -17.31 -11.66
CA ASP A 52 -1.31 -18.69 -11.54
C ASP A 52 -1.37 -19.21 -10.09
N VAL A 53 -2.52 -19.01 -9.42
CA VAL A 53 -2.77 -19.43 -8.03
C VAL A 53 -4.12 -20.11 -7.89
N PRO A 54 -4.36 -20.89 -6.81
CA PRO A 54 -5.69 -21.38 -6.47
C PRO A 54 -6.70 -20.24 -6.31
N ALA A 55 -7.97 -20.49 -6.69
CA ALA A 55 -9.01 -19.46 -6.76
C ALA A 55 -9.28 -18.73 -5.44
N ASP A 56 -9.07 -19.40 -4.32
CA ASP A 56 -9.31 -18.86 -2.96
C ASP A 56 -8.12 -18.12 -2.36
N THR A 57 -6.94 -18.17 -3.00
CA THR A 57 -5.69 -17.56 -2.47
C THR A 57 -5.84 -16.06 -2.23
N TYR A 58 -6.52 -15.35 -3.14
CA TYR A 58 -6.72 -13.91 -3.08
C TYR A 58 -8.18 -13.52 -2.84
N LYS A 59 -8.95 -14.39 -2.17
CA LYS A 59 -10.33 -14.09 -1.80
C LYS A 59 -10.36 -12.83 -0.93
N GLY A 60 -11.18 -11.86 -1.34
CA GLY A 60 -11.30 -10.57 -0.66
C GLY A 60 -10.20 -9.54 -0.99
N ILE A 61 -9.16 -9.90 -1.73
CA ILE A 61 -8.18 -8.95 -2.26
C ILE A 61 -8.74 -8.34 -3.55
N ALA A 62 -8.92 -7.02 -3.56
CA ALA A 62 -9.63 -6.34 -4.63
C ALA A 62 -8.77 -6.05 -5.88
N ALA A 63 -7.45 -5.91 -5.72
CA ALA A 63 -6.51 -5.76 -6.83
C ALA A 63 -5.10 -6.15 -6.40
N VAL A 64 -4.23 -6.37 -7.37
CA VAL A 64 -2.80 -6.64 -7.17
C VAL A 64 -1.98 -6.02 -8.29
N THR A 65 -0.81 -5.54 -7.97
CA THR A 65 0.17 -5.03 -8.95
C THR A 65 1.11 -6.15 -9.39
N LEU A 66 1.13 -6.43 -10.69
CA LEU A 66 1.92 -7.49 -11.31
C LEU A 66 3.03 -6.94 -12.19
N ALA A 67 4.19 -7.60 -12.14
CA ALA A 67 5.22 -7.51 -13.18
C ALA A 67 5.01 -8.61 -14.23
N VAL A 68 5.72 -8.55 -15.34
CA VAL A 68 5.76 -9.62 -16.35
C VAL A 68 6.10 -10.94 -15.66
N SER A 69 5.34 -12.00 -15.96
CA SER A 69 5.58 -13.34 -15.41
C SER A 69 7.03 -13.77 -15.68
N GLY A 70 7.70 -14.26 -14.63
CA GLY A 70 9.11 -14.65 -14.71
C GLY A 70 10.12 -13.52 -14.76
N ALA A 71 9.68 -12.25 -14.73
CA ALA A 71 10.59 -11.11 -14.67
C ALA A 71 11.33 -11.05 -13.33
N PRO A 72 12.58 -10.56 -13.29
CA PRO A 72 13.30 -10.33 -12.05
C PRO A 72 12.53 -9.39 -11.09
N LEU A 73 12.69 -9.59 -9.79
CA LEU A 73 11.99 -8.79 -8.76
C LEU A 73 12.17 -7.26 -8.88
N HIS A 74 13.26 -6.82 -9.51
CA HIS A 74 13.54 -5.40 -9.76
C HIS A 74 12.95 -4.87 -11.08
N THR A 75 12.23 -5.71 -11.86
CA THR A 75 11.56 -5.27 -13.08
C THR A 75 10.39 -4.38 -12.72
N PRO A 76 10.17 -3.24 -13.41
CA PRO A 76 9.00 -2.40 -13.18
C PRO A 76 7.69 -3.18 -13.32
N ALA A 77 6.71 -2.87 -12.49
CA ALA A 77 5.38 -3.43 -12.59
C ALA A 77 4.72 -3.02 -13.92
N ASP A 78 4.11 -3.96 -14.61
CA ASP A 78 3.52 -3.75 -15.91
C ASP A 78 2.01 -3.56 -15.90
N ARG A 79 1.30 -4.07 -14.86
CA ARG A 79 -0.16 -3.97 -14.78
C ARG A 79 -0.71 -4.09 -13.37
N ILE A 80 -1.94 -3.57 -13.22
CA ILE A 80 -2.80 -3.76 -12.05
C ILE A 80 -3.91 -4.73 -12.47
N LEU A 81 -3.97 -5.89 -11.84
CA LEU A 81 -5.01 -6.88 -12.04
C LEU A 81 -6.08 -6.71 -10.96
N VAL A 82 -7.33 -6.50 -11.37
CA VAL A 82 -8.46 -6.24 -10.48
C VAL A 82 -9.29 -7.52 -10.32
N ASN A 83 -9.55 -7.91 -9.06
CA ASN A 83 -10.48 -9.00 -8.74
C ASN A 83 -11.92 -8.49 -8.84
N PRO A 84 -12.71 -8.93 -9.82
CA PRO A 84 -14.03 -8.35 -10.08
C PRO A 84 -15.01 -8.53 -8.92
N ASP A 85 -14.92 -9.61 -8.16
CA ASP A 85 -15.86 -9.93 -7.09
C ASP A 85 -15.57 -9.06 -5.86
N ALA A 86 -14.34 -9.04 -5.38
CA ALA A 86 -13.94 -8.18 -4.27
C ALA A 86 -14.08 -6.68 -4.61
N TYR A 87 -13.74 -6.27 -5.85
CA TYR A 87 -13.87 -4.88 -6.28
C TYR A 87 -15.33 -4.38 -6.29
N ARG A 88 -16.28 -5.23 -6.67
CA ARG A 88 -17.73 -4.89 -6.65
C ARG A 88 -18.24 -4.55 -5.25
N GLU A 89 -17.73 -5.22 -4.22
CA GLU A 89 -18.11 -5.00 -2.82
C GLU A 89 -17.58 -3.67 -2.25
N LEU A 90 -16.59 -3.05 -2.90
CA LEU A 90 -16.00 -1.80 -2.43
C LEU A 90 -16.95 -0.62 -2.60
N SER A 91 -16.96 0.26 -1.58
CA SER A 91 -17.52 1.59 -1.70
C SER A 91 -16.77 2.43 -2.76
N GLN A 92 -17.37 3.53 -3.21
CA GLN A 92 -16.72 4.44 -4.16
C GLN A 92 -15.34 4.93 -3.66
N ILE A 93 -15.23 5.21 -2.34
CA ILE A 93 -13.94 5.58 -1.73
C ILE A 93 -12.98 4.39 -1.75
N GLY A 94 -13.44 3.18 -1.40
CA GLY A 94 -12.63 1.97 -1.44
C GLY A 94 -12.07 1.68 -2.82
N ARG A 95 -12.87 1.82 -3.88
CA ARG A 95 -12.42 1.66 -5.27
C ARG A 95 -11.32 2.66 -5.65
N ARG A 96 -11.48 3.94 -5.25
CA ARG A 96 -10.44 4.97 -5.46
C ARG A 96 -9.17 4.63 -4.70
N VAL A 97 -9.28 4.25 -3.44
CA VAL A 97 -8.15 3.90 -2.57
C VAL A 97 -7.37 2.74 -3.17
N VAL A 98 -8.03 1.64 -3.52
CA VAL A 98 -7.39 0.45 -4.10
C VAL A 98 -6.65 0.79 -5.39
N VAL A 99 -7.26 1.52 -6.32
CA VAL A 99 -6.58 1.88 -7.59
C VAL A 99 -5.37 2.78 -7.35
N THR A 100 -5.44 3.72 -6.39
CA THR A 100 -4.31 4.60 -6.06
C THR A 100 -3.21 3.84 -5.30
N HIS A 101 -3.57 2.91 -4.42
CA HIS A 101 -2.66 2.00 -3.73
C HIS A 101 -1.85 1.19 -4.74
N GLU A 102 -2.51 0.50 -5.66
CA GLU A 102 -1.83 -0.30 -6.69
C GLU A 102 -0.98 0.56 -7.64
N ALA A 103 -1.48 1.74 -8.02
CA ALA A 103 -0.69 2.69 -8.81
C ALA A 103 0.59 3.13 -8.09
N THR A 104 0.54 3.21 -6.74
CA THR A 104 1.74 3.51 -5.94
C THR A 104 2.75 2.37 -6.02
N HIS A 105 2.32 1.11 -5.97
CA HIS A 105 3.22 -0.03 -6.18
C HIS A 105 3.87 -0.01 -7.57
N VAL A 106 3.12 0.37 -8.62
CA VAL A 106 3.71 0.58 -9.97
C VAL A 106 4.82 1.63 -9.91
N ALA A 107 4.58 2.76 -9.26
CA ALA A 107 5.55 3.87 -9.18
C ALA A 107 6.78 3.53 -8.32
N THR A 108 6.60 2.79 -7.23
CA THR A 108 7.67 2.46 -6.27
C THR A 108 8.51 1.24 -6.67
N ARG A 109 8.02 0.41 -7.60
CA ARG A 109 8.61 -0.90 -7.90
C ARG A 109 10.11 -0.89 -8.15
N ALA A 110 10.63 0.12 -8.84
CA ALA A 110 12.06 0.23 -9.11
C ALA A 110 12.90 0.44 -7.84
N ASP A 111 12.32 1.05 -6.80
CA ASP A 111 12.93 1.32 -5.51
C ASP A 111 12.65 0.21 -4.49
N THR A 112 11.60 -0.59 -4.69
CA THR A 112 11.24 -1.74 -3.83
C THR A 112 12.22 -2.89 -4.06
N LYS A 113 12.74 -3.46 -3.00
CA LYS A 113 13.68 -4.59 -3.00
C LYS A 113 13.16 -5.71 -2.09
N ALA A 114 13.76 -6.90 -2.21
CA ALA A 114 13.39 -8.05 -1.38
C ALA A 114 13.57 -7.83 0.14
N TRP A 115 14.35 -6.82 0.53
CA TRP A 115 14.58 -6.42 1.91
C TRP A 115 13.79 -5.18 2.34
N THR A 116 12.98 -4.59 1.46
CA THR A 116 12.06 -3.51 1.83
C THR A 116 10.96 -4.11 2.69
N PRO A 117 10.81 -3.69 3.96
CA PRO A 117 9.77 -4.25 4.83
C PRO A 117 8.38 -4.01 4.24
N LEU A 118 7.49 -5.00 4.32
CA LEU A 118 6.13 -4.87 3.79
C LEU A 118 5.36 -3.72 4.47
N TRP A 119 5.54 -3.49 5.79
CA TRP A 119 4.89 -2.35 6.43
C TRP A 119 5.26 -1.01 5.79
N LEU A 120 6.48 -0.86 5.26
CA LEU A 120 6.89 0.37 4.59
C LEU A 120 6.32 0.43 3.17
N SER A 121 6.31 -0.69 2.43
CA SER A 121 5.77 -0.78 1.08
C SER A 121 4.25 -0.55 1.06
N GLU A 122 3.52 -1.28 1.90
CA GLU A 122 2.06 -1.18 2.00
C GLU A 122 1.64 0.15 2.65
N GLY A 123 2.35 0.57 3.68
CA GLY A 123 2.07 1.83 4.37
C GLY A 123 2.24 3.05 3.47
N VAL A 124 3.24 3.06 2.59
CA VAL A 124 3.42 4.12 1.59
C VAL A 124 2.29 4.09 0.57
N ALA A 125 1.87 2.91 0.12
CA ALA A 125 0.77 2.77 -0.84
C ALA A 125 -0.56 3.26 -0.23
N ASP A 126 -0.87 2.86 0.99
CA ASP A 126 -2.05 3.32 1.71
C ASP A 126 -1.98 4.81 2.05
N TRP A 127 -0.84 5.30 2.52
CA TRP A 127 -0.70 6.73 2.82
C TRP A 127 -0.96 7.59 1.57
N THR A 128 -0.39 7.22 0.42
CA THR A 128 -0.62 7.91 -0.84
C THR A 128 -2.11 7.86 -1.25
N ALA A 129 -2.76 6.71 -1.06
CA ALA A 129 -4.15 6.50 -1.44
C ALA A 129 -5.16 7.27 -0.56
N TYR A 130 -4.87 7.38 0.74
CA TYR A 130 -5.75 8.06 1.71
C TYR A 130 -5.44 9.54 1.89
N ARG A 131 -4.31 10.05 1.44
CA ARG A 131 -3.80 11.43 1.63
C ARG A 131 -4.87 12.51 1.50
N ASP A 132 -5.63 12.47 0.42
CA ASP A 132 -6.66 13.45 0.09
C ASP A 132 -8.08 12.87 0.19
N SER A 133 -8.27 11.87 1.04
CA SER A 133 -9.56 11.21 1.21
C SER A 133 -10.54 12.00 2.08
N GLY A 134 -10.05 12.96 2.87
CA GLY A 134 -10.81 13.65 3.91
C GLY A 134 -11.19 12.76 5.10
N ARG A 135 -10.65 11.55 5.20
CA ARG A 135 -10.92 10.61 6.29
C ARG A 135 -10.02 10.88 7.49
N THR A 136 -10.58 10.69 8.67
CA THR A 136 -9.84 10.73 9.94
C THR A 136 -9.08 9.42 10.15
N ALA A 137 -8.10 9.40 11.07
CA ALA A 137 -7.39 8.19 11.45
C ALA A 137 -8.33 7.05 11.89
N HIS A 138 -9.36 7.35 12.69
CA HIS A 138 -10.37 6.37 13.08
C HIS A 138 -11.16 5.76 11.92
N GLN A 139 -11.34 6.51 10.83
CA GLN A 139 -12.06 6.04 9.64
C GLN A 139 -11.15 5.26 8.68
N ILE A 140 -9.84 5.44 8.77
CA ILE A 140 -8.84 4.72 7.99
C ILE A 140 -8.40 3.46 8.73
N ALA A 141 -8.34 3.51 10.07
CA ALA A 141 -7.87 2.44 10.94
C ALA A 141 -8.95 2.01 11.95
N PRO A 142 -10.12 1.49 11.49
CA PRO A 142 -11.23 1.15 12.40
C PRO A 142 -10.95 -0.08 13.27
N GLU A 143 -10.27 -1.11 12.75
CA GLU A 143 -9.94 -2.33 13.49
C GLU A 143 -8.90 -2.04 14.58
N LEU A 144 -7.86 -1.30 14.25
CA LEU A 144 -6.84 -0.88 15.22
C LEU A 144 -7.44 0.10 16.25
N THR A 145 -8.38 0.95 15.85
CA THR A 145 -9.12 1.82 16.77
C THR A 145 -9.88 0.99 17.81
N ALA A 146 -10.54 -0.09 17.39
CA ALA A 146 -11.24 -0.99 18.31
C ALA A 146 -10.27 -1.67 19.29
N ASP A 147 -9.09 -2.07 18.79
CA ASP A 147 -8.03 -2.67 19.62
C ASP A 147 -7.48 -1.67 20.65
N VAL A 148 -7.13 -0.46 20.24
CA VAL A 148 -6.58 0.58 21.11
C VAL A 148 -7.58 0.95 22.22
N ARG A 149 -8.86 1.09 21.91
CA ARG A 149 -9.92 1.40 22.87
C ARG A 149 -10.12 0.31 23.94
N THR A 150 -9.70 -0.91 23.65
CA THR A 150 -9.69 -2.03 24.61
C THR A 150 -8.34 -2.23 25.30
N GLY A 151 -7.40 -1.29 25.11
CA GLY A 151 -6.07 -1.33 25.73
C GLY A 151 -5.03 -2.17 24.96
N ARG A 152 -5.38 -2.69 23.79
CA ARG A 152 -4.44 -3.44 22.92
C ARG A 152 -3.70 -2.47 22.01
N ILE A 153 -2.67 -1.83 22.54
CA ILE A 153 -1.82 -0.91 21.79
C ILE A 153 -0.64 -1.69 21.21
N PRO A 154 -0.35 -1.60 19.90
CA PRO A 154 0.78 -2.29 19.32
C PRO A 154 2.10 -1.73 19.83
N THR A 155 3.06 -2.62 20.11
CA THR A 155 4.39 -2.28 20.65
C THR A 155 5.52 -2.42 19.63
N ALA A 156 5.21 -2.96 18.45
CA ALA A 156 6.15 -3.16 17.35
C ALA A 156 5.47 -2.87 16.00
N LEU A 157 6.26 -2.45 15.01
CA LEU A 157 5.80 -2.38 13.62
C LEU A 157 5.45 -3.78 13.12
N PRO A 158 4.48 -3.92 12.20
CA PRO A 158 4.07 -5.24 11.73
C PRO A 158 5.19 -5.94 10.95
N GLU A 159 5.34 -7.24 11.19
CA GLU A 159 6.25 -8.10 10.43
C GLU A 159 5.64 -8.46 9.07
N ASP A 160 6.48 -8.84 8.10
CA ASP A 160 6.05 -9.19 6.74
C ASP A 160 4.99 -10.31 6.71
N THR A 161 5.06 -11.26 7.65
CA THR A 161 4.09 -12.35 7.81
C THR A 161 2.67 -11.87 8.13
N ALA A 162 2.51 -10.68 8.73
CA ALA A 162 1.21 -10.11 9.05
C ALA A 162 0.42 -9.66 7.80
N PHE A 163 1.10 -9.50 6.66
CA PHE A 163 0.49 -9.13 5.37
C PHE A 163 0.17 -10.33 4.49
N ALA A 164 0.43 -11.55 4.95
CA ALA A 164 0.11 -12.75 4.18
C ALA A 164 -1.40 -12.90 3.98
N ALA A 165 -1.81 -13.34 2.80
CA ALA A 165 -3.22 -13.60 2.50
C ALA A 165 -3.82 -14.55 3.55
N GLY A 166 -4.94 -14.16 4.16
CA GLY A 166 -5.60 -14.92 5.23
C GLY A 166 -4.93 -14.80 6.61
N ALA A 167 -3.92 -13.97 6.80
CA ALA A 167 -3.33 -13.72 8.11
C ALA A 167 -4.37 -13.10 9.06
N THR A 168 -4.42 -13.59 10.30
CA THR A 168 -5.23 -13.00 11.35
C THR A 168 -4.70 -11.58 11.65
N GLY A 169 -5.57 -10.58 11.61
CA GLY A 169 -5.18 -9.19 11.86
C GLY A 169 -4.52 -8.48 10.67
N ILE A 170 -4.71 -9.00 9.46
CA ILE A 170 -4.17 -8.37 8.24
C ILE A 170 -4.65 -6.91 8.09
N ALA A 171 -5.91 -6.60 8.42
CA ALA A 171 -6.43 -5.23 8.39
C ALA A 171 -5.64 -4.32 9.33
N GLN A 172 -5.42 -4.76 10.59
CA GLN A 172 -4.61 -4.02 11.54
C GLN A 172 -3.16 -3.82 11.05
N ALA A 173 -2.57 -4.79 10.34
CA ALA A 173 -1.22 -4.65 9.79
C ALA A 173 -1.14 -3.51 8.76
N TYR A 174 -2.11 -3.39 7.86
CA TYR A 174 -2.22 -2.27 6.91
C TYR A 174 -2.44 -0.94 7.62
N GLU A 175 -3.35 -0.90 8.59
CA GLU A 175 -3.64 0.30 9.40
C GLU A 175 -2.41 0.77 10.20
N MET A 176 -1.67 -0.16 10.80
CA MET A 176 -0.42 0.09 11.50
C MET A 176 0.65 0.65 10.55
N ALA A 177 0.76 0.10 9.36
CA ALA A 177 1.68 0.53 8.30
C ALA A 177 1.35 1.94 7.81
N TRP A 178 0.07 2.22 7.56
CA TRP A 178 -0.42 3.56 7.21
C TRP A 178 -0.05 4.59 8.29
N LEU A 179 -0.32 4.29 9.58
CA LEU A 179 0.00 5.18 10.71
C LEU A 179 1.51 5.44 10.85
N ALA A 180 2.36 4.44 10.52
CA ALA A 180 3.80 4.63 10.54
C ALA A 180 4.25 5.61 9.45
N CYS A 181 3.73 5.50 8.24
CA CYS A 181 4.00 6.42 7.14
C CYS A 181 3.43 7.83 7.42
N ASP A 182 2.23 7.92 7.99
CA ASP A 182 1.61 9.17 8.41
C ASP A 182 2.44 9.89 9.48
N LEU A 183 2.99 9.17 10.45
CA LEU A 183 3.91 9.72 11.45
C LEU A 183 5.17 10.30 10.79
N ILE A 184 5.76 9.58 9.81
CA ILE A 184 6.94 10.07 9.09
C ILE A 184 6.62 11.40 8.42
N VAL A 185 5.52 11.47 7.70
CA VAL A 185 5.12 12.69 6.99
C VAL A 185 4.87 13.85 7.95
N ARG A 186 4.10 13.63 9.02
CA ARG A 186 3.72 14.70 9.94
C ARG A 186 4.87 15.19 10.82
N ARG A 187 5.83 14.35 11.14
CA ARG A 187 6.85 14.66 12.18
C ARG A 187 8.26 14.80 11.64
N TYR A 188 8.60 14.20 10.52
CA TYR A 188 9.99 14.11 10.08
C TYR A 188 10.33 14.91 8.81
N GLY A 189 9.38 15.67 8.26
CA GLY A 189 9.66 16.58 7.16
C GLY A 189 8.89 16.32 5.87
N GLY A 190 7.63 15.94 5.99
CA GLY A 190 6.72 15.86 4.85
C GLY A 190 6.84 14.59 4.03
N GLN A 191 6.12 14.58 2.92
CA GLN A 191 6.12 13.46 1.98
C GLN A 191 7.50 13.23 1.35
N GLU A 192 8.29 14.28 1.17
CA GLU A 192 9.66 14.19 0.64
C GLU A 192 10.53 13.31 1.53
N ARG A 193 10.33 13.39 2.85
CA ARG A 193 11.07 12.56 3.81
C ARG A 193 10.64 11.10 3.77
N LEU A 194 9.34 10.83 3.60
CA LEU A 194 8.83 9.48 3.41
C LEU A 194 9.43 8.83 2.14
N VAL A 195 9.43 9.57 1.03
CA VAL A 195 10.03 9.12 -0.24
C VAL A 195 11.54 8.90 -0.10
N ALA A 196 12.25 9.82 0.58
CA ALA A 196 13.69 9.69 0.81
C ALA A 196 14.02 8.43 1.62
N LEU A 197 13.28 8.18 2.72
CA LEU A 197 13.44 6.97 3.52
C LEU A 197 13.19 5.71 2.70
N TYR A 198 12.09 5.67 1.93
CA TYR A 198 11.77 4.50 1.10
C TYR A 198 12.91 4.16 0.14
N ARG A 199 13.41 5.16 -0.58
CA ARG A 199 14.53 5.01 -1.51
C ARG A 199 15.82 4.61 -0.80
N ALA A 200 16.10 5.21 0.36
CA ALA A 200 17.27 4.87 1.16
C ALA A 200 17.23 3.40 1.63
N VAL A 201 16.06 2.91 2.07
CA VAL A 201 15.87 1.50 2.45
C VAL A 201 16.13 0.58 1.25
N GLY A 202 15.57 0.88 0.08
CA GLY A 202 15.80 0.10 -1.13
C GLY A 202 17.27 0.09 -1.58
N ALA A 203 17.97 1.22 -1.46
CA ALA A 203 19.36 1.37 -1.85
C ALA A 203 20.37 0.81 -0.86
N ALA A 204 20.02 0.76 0.45
CA ALA A 204 20.96 0.43 1.51
C ALA A 204 21.40 -1.05 1.55
N GLY A 205 20.57 -1.97 1.03
CA GLY A 205 20.83 -3.41 1.08
C GLY A 205 20.17 -4.11 2.28
N ALA A 206 20.19 -5.43 2.24
CA ALA A 206 19.60 -6.25 3.30
C ALA A 206 20.25 -5.95 4.67
N GLY A 207 19.41 -5.87 5.72
CA GLY A 207 19.86 -5.62 7.09
C GLY A 207 20.29 -4.18 7.40
N GLN A 208 20.12 -3.23 6.47
CA GLN A 208 20.55 -1.84 6.64
C GLN A 208 19.41 -0.88 7.02
N LEU A 209 18.27 -1.38 7.44
CA LEU A 209 17.10 -0.57 7.83
C LEU A 209 17.45 0.49 8.88
N GLU A 210 18.18 0.09 9.93
CA GLU A 210 18.63 0.98 11.01
C GLU A 210 19.46 2.16 10.46
N ARG A 211 20.36 1.89 9.50
CA ARG A 211 21.17 2.93 8.87
C ARG A 211 20.30 3.93 8.09
N ALA A 212 19.36 3.43 7.29
CA ALA A 212 18.44 4.28 6.52
C ALA A 212 17.62 5.19 7.45
N PHE A 213 17.10 4.64 8.55
CA PHE A 213 16.35 5.41 9.55
C PHE A 213 17.22 6.53 10.18
N ARG A 214 18.43 6.21 10.63
CA ARG A 214 19.33 7.21 11.20
C ARG A 214 19.69 8.31 10.19
N THR A 215 19.92 7.94 8.94
CA THR A 215 20.28 8.87 7.90
C THR A 215 19.12 9.81 7.54
N GLU A 216 17.92 9.25 7.36
CA GLU A 216 16.79 10.01 6.85
C GLU A 216 15.92 10.63 7.96
N LEU A 217 15.76 9.95 9.09
CA LEU A 217 14.88 10.40 10.16
C LEU A 217 15.66 10.96 11.37
N GLY A 218 16.98 10.76 11.44
CA GLY A 218 17.81 11.17 12.58
C GLY A 218 17.63 10.31 13.83
N VAL A 219 16.81 9.26 13.75
CA VAL A 219 16.53 8.31 14.86
C VAL A 219 16.69 6.87 14.39
N GLY A 220 16.96 5.96 15.32
CA GLY A 220 16.98 4.53 15.01
C GLY A 220 15.58 3.92 14.99
N VAL A 221 15.46 2.68 14.48
CA VAL A 221 14.19 1.96 14.36
C VAL A 221 13.48 1.82 15.70
N ALA A 222 14.21 1.49 16.77
CA ALA A 222 13.63 1.31 18.11
C ALA A 222 13.01 2.61 18.65
N GLU A 223 13.70 3.75 18.49
CA GLU A 223 13.17 5.06 18.92
C GLU A 223 11.97 5.48 18.07
N PHE A 224 12.03 5.27 16.76
CA PHE A 224 10.89 5.50 15.87
C PHE A 224 9.68 4.66 16.29
N THR A 225 9.86 3.36 16.54
CA THR A 225 8.80 2.45 16.97
C THR A 225 8.15 2.92 18.27
N LYS A 226 8.95 3.36 19.25
CA LYS A 226 8.43 3.92 20.51
C LYS A 226 7.58 5.18 20.28
N GLN A 227 8.04 6.08 19.42
CA GLN A 227 7.28 7.29 19.06
C GLN A 227 5.99 6.94 18.32
N TRP A 228 6.05 5.98 17.40
CA TRP A 228 4.90 5.49 16.67
C TRP A 228 3.84 4.83 17.58
N THR A 229 4.25 3.96 18.52
CA THR A 229 3.35 3.39 19.53
C THR A 229 2.61 4.48 20.34
N GLY A 230 3.34 5.52 20.77
CA GLY A 230 2.74 6.66 21.47
C GLY A 230 1.76 7.45 20.60
N GLU A 231 2.05 7.58 19.32
CA GLU A 231 1.18 8.29 18.39
C GLU A 231 -0.08 7.48 18.04
N VAL A 232 0.03 6.15 17.88
CA VAL A 232 -1.12 5.25 17.72
C VAL A 232 -2.08 5.38 18.91
N ALA A 233 -1.55 5.31 20.14
CA ALA A 233 -2.34 5.47 21.34
C ALA A 233 -3.07 6.83 21.40
N LYS A 234 -2.38 7.91 21.00
CA LYS A 234 -2.91 9.27 20.99
C LYS A 234 -3.98 9.51 19.92
N GLN A 235 -3.78 8.97 18.71
CA GLN A 235 -4.68 9.21 17.58
C GLN A 235 -5.95 8.38 17.63
N LEU A 236 -5.87 7.15 18.18
CA LEU A 236 -6.95 6.17 18.13
C LEU A 236 -7.60 5.91 19.50
N GLY A 237 -7.05 6.44 20.58
CA GLY A 237 -7.51 6.31 21.97
C GLY A 237 -8.52 7.36 22.44
#